data_72549bdaa2998b4657509e3d3cb6fa71
#
_entry.id   72549bdaa2998b4657509e3d3cb6fa71
#
_cell.length_a   1.000
_cell.length_b   1.000
_cell.length_c   1.000
_cell.angle_alpha   90.00
_cell.angle_beta   90.00
_cell.angle_gamma   90.00
#
_symmetry.space_group_name_H-M   'P 1'
#
loop_
_entity.id
_entity.type
_entity.pdbx_description
1 polymer ?
#
loop_
_entity_poly.entity_id
_entity_poly.type
_entity_poly.pdbx_seq_one_letter_code
_entity_poly.pdbx_strand_id
1 'polypeptide(L)'
;SRREFLTTTGGTGLAWGLASAAHLRTGWAQEPGARPTNPPPGVRVLNPRARVPVSLIIDDSTCLVNLAHFCIPQFAEVFPANYRQDWRSLPREIPDAFVREFADWCRAHGVKGKYSVVPYPACVGWLDRDIPGWTRKELEESLRLLRTDLAANWDFHPEMITHTWAINTRTGRPYPERTEKFQENWGF
;
A
#
# COMPACT_ATOMS: atom_id res chain seq x y z
N SER A 1 -22.84 38.70 -6.82
CA SER A 1 -21.78 38.87 -5.81
C SER A 1 -22.02 37.95 -4.64
N ARG A 2 -21.01 37.66 -3.82
CA ARG A 2 -21.09 36.72 -2.67
C ARG A 2 -22.15 37.13 -1.62
N ARG A 3 -22.60 38.37 -1.62
CA ARG A 3 -23.66 38.88 -0.75
C ARG A 3 -25.08 38.59 -1.27
N GLU A 4 -25.28 38.56 -2.58
CA GLU A 4 -26.59 38.28 -3.15
C GLU A 4 -26.96 36.78 -3.07
N PHE A 5 -25.98 35.88 -3.10
CA PHE A 5 -26.19 34.44 -2.88
C PHE A 5 -26.72 34.13 -1.48
N LEU A 6 -26.33 34.91 -0.47
CA LEU A 6 -26.74 34.66 0.91
C LEU A 6 -28.12 35.25 1.27
N THR A 7 -28.64 36.20 0.48
CA THR A 7 -29.93 36.84 0.75
C THR A 7 -31.12 36.15 0.07
N THR A 8 -30.90 35.38 -1.00
CA THR A 8 -31.99 34.72 -1.75
C THR A 8 -32.30 33.30 -1.23
N THR A 9 -31.44 32.74 -0.37
CA THR A 9 -31.62 31.37 0.17
C THR A 9 -32.03 31.34 1.65
N GLY A 10 -32.37 32.49 2.22
CA GLY A 10 -32.59 32.61 3.66
C GLY A 10 -33.83 31.91 4.27
N GLY A 11 -34.78 31.48 3.45
CA GLY A 11 -36.00 30.82 3.96
C GLY A 11 -35.98 29.29 3.84
N THR A 12 -35.45 28.78 2.73
CA THR A 12 -35.41 27.33 2.47
C THR A 12 -34.09 26.68 2.87
N GLY A 13 -33.02 27.47 2.93
CA GLY A 13 -31.69 26.97 3.29
C GLY A 13 -31.55 26.53 4.77
N LEU A 14 -32.29 27.16 5.68
CA LEU A 14 -32.27 26.79 7.09
C LEU A 14 -32.92 25.43 7.36
N ALA A 15 -34.00 25.12 6.65
CA ALA A 15 -34.67 23.80 6.81
C ALA A 15 -33.81 22.66 6.24
N TRP A 16 -33.14 22.88 5.14
CA TRP A 16 -32.19 21.91 4.56
C TRP A 16 -30.87 21.81 5.33
N GLY A 17 -30.40 22.91 5.88
CA GLY A 17 -29.20 22.93 6.70
C GLY A 17 -29.39 22.19 8.02
N LEU A 18 -30.57 22.30 8.64
CA LEU A 18 -30.90 21.58 9.87
C LEU A 18 -31.16 20.10 9.63
N ALA A 19 -31.80 19.73 8.52
CA ALA A 19 -31.96 18.33 8.12
C ALA A 19 -30.61 17.65 7.77
N SER A 20 -29.73 18.35 7.07
CA SER A 20 -28.37 17.84 6.79
C SER A 20 -27.51 17.75 8.07
N ALA A 21 -27.62 18.69 9.00
CA ALA A 21 -26.92 18.63 10.26
C ALA A 21 -27.45 17.49 11.16
N ALA A 22 -28.75 17.18 11.10
CA ALA A 22 -29.32 16.04 11.80
C ALA A 22 -28.85 14.70 11.19
N HIS A 23 -28.73 14.62 9.87
CA HIS A 23 -28.22 13.41 9.19
C HIS A 23 -26.70 13.25 9.36
N LEU A 24 -25.94 14.34 9.44
CA LEU A 24 -24.50 14.28 9.73
C LEU A 24 -24.21 13.85 11.18
N ARG A 25 -25.14 14.06 12.12
CA ARG A 25 -25.00 13.58 13.49
C ARG A 25 -25.23 12.08 13.65
N THR A 26 -25.91 11.42 12.73
CA THR A 26 -26.19 9.98 12.82
C THR A 26 -25.21 9.12 12.04
N GLY A 27 -24.31 9.71 11.23
CA GLY A 27 -23.46 8.95 10.33
C GLY A 27 -22.07 8.60 10.82
N TRP A 28 -21.48 9.36 11.74
CA TRP A 28 -20.05 9.19 12.08
C TRP A 28 -19.66 9.43 13.53
N ALA A 29 -20.54 9.94 14.36
CA ALA A 29 -20.31 9.94 15.80
C ALA A 29 -20.78 8.60 16.35
N GLN A 30 -19.87 7.72 16.73
CA GLN A 30 -20.22 6.57 17.57
C GLN A 30 -20.95 7.11 18.80
N GLU A 31 -22.21 6.72 18.95
CA GLU A 31 -22.96 6.99 20.18
C GLU A 31 -22.12 6.58 21.38
N PRO A 32 -22.02 7.42 22.41
CA PRO A 32 -21.39 7.01 23.67
C PRO A 32 -22.09 5.75 24.18
N GLY A 33 -21.39 4.62 24.17
CA GLY A 33 -21.93 3.31 24.53
C GLY A 33 -22.09 2.30 23.40
N ALA A 34 -21.94 2.70 22.13
CA ALA A 34 -21.96 1.77 20.98
C ALA A 34 -20.67 0.94 20.82
N ARG A 35 -19.69 1.11 21.70
CA ARG A 35 -18.51 0.23 21.72
C ARG A 35 -18.91 -1.12 22.28
N PRO A 36 -18.48 -2.22 21.67
CA PRO A 36 -18.63 -3.54 22.27
C PRO A 36 -18.08 -3.48 23.68
N THR A 37 -18.92 -3.74 24.66
CA THR A 37 -18.51 -3.77 26.07
C THR A 37 -17.53 -4.90 26.35
N ASN A 38 -17.56 -5.94 25.52
CA ASN A 38 -16.65 -7.07 25.56
C ASN A 38 -16.01 -7.27 24.18
N PRO A 39 -14.75 -6.91 23.99
CA PRO A 39 -14.04 -7.25 22.77
C PRO A 39 -13.91 -8.78 22.64
N PRO A 40 -13.82 -9.31 21.41
CA PRO A 40 -13.55 -10.73 21.20
C PRO A 40 -12.32 -11.20 21.99
N PRO A 41 -12.24 -12.50 22.36
CA PRO A 41 -11.07 -13.03 23.05
C PRO A 41 -9.77 -12.70 22.29
N GLY A 42 -8.77 -12.23 23.01
CA GLY A 42 -7.49 -11.82 22.43
C GLY A 42 -7.43 -10.38 21.88
N VAL A 43 -8.56 -9.66 21.84
CA VAL A 43 -8.59 -8.25 21.45
C VAL A 43 -8.52 -7.37 22.69
N ARG A 44 -7.53 -6.49 22.72
CA ARG A 44 -7.39 -5.45 23.75
C ARG A 44 -7.66 -4.08 23.16
N VAL A 45 -8.71 -3.42 23.62
CA VAL A 45 -8.97 -2.02 23.27
C VAL A 45 -8.07 -1.12 24.12
N LEU A 46 -7.20 -0.35 23.46
CA LEU A 46 -6.33 0.61 24.12
C LEU A 46 -6.98 1.99 24.15
N ASN A 47 -6.88 2.67 25.27
CA ASN A 47 -7.25 4.08 25.36
C ASN A 47 -6.07 4.93 24.85
N PRO A 48 -6.23 5.70 23.79
CA PRO A 48 -5.16 6.52 23.24
C PRO A 48 -4.78 7.72 24.11
N ARG A 49 -5.53 8.01 25.19
CA ARG A 49 -5.28 9.11 26.12
C ARG A 49 -5.06 10.45 25.41
N ALA A 50 -5.96 10.79 24.46
CA ALA A 50 -5.92 11.96 23.60
C ALA A 50 -4.69 12.02 22.65
N ARG A 51 -3.96 10.92 22.47
CA ARG A 51 -2.91 10.80 21.45
C ARG A 51 -3.48 10.20 20.16
N VAL A 52 -3.06 10.72 19.03
CA VAL A 52 -3.39 10.15 17.72
C VAL A 52 -2.34 9.07 17.40
N PRO A 53 -2.71 7.79 17.29
CA PRO A 53 -1.79 6.79 16.82
C PRO A 53 -1.48 7.05 15.34
N VAL A 54 -0.20 7.05 14.99
CA VAL A 54 0.28 7.18 13.61
C VAL A 54 1.03 5.91 13.26
N SER A 55 0.74 5.37 12.10
CA SER A 55 1.45 4.24 11.52
C SER A 55 1.73 4.55 10.05
N LEU A 56 2.88 4.13 9.56
CA LEU A 56 3.20 4.19 8.15
C LEU A 56 2.80 2.88 7.46
N ILE A 57 2.40 3.00 6.21
CA ILE A 57 2.18 1.85 5.33
C ILE A 57 3.06 2.10 4.11
N ILE A 58 3.94 1.15 3.83
CA ILE A 58 4.75 1.13 2.62
C ILE A 58 4.15 0.04 1.75
N ASP A 59 3.46 0.48 0.69
CA ASP A 59 2.86 -0.41 -0.29
C ASP A 59 3.80 -0.66 -1.47
N ASP A 60 3.50 -1.68 -2.25
CA ASP A 60 4.16 -2.03 -3.51
C ASP A 60 5.66 -2.24 -3.38
N SER A 61 6.14 -2.53 -2.18
CA SER A 61 7.56 -2.72 -1.97
C SER A 61 7.98 -4.18 -2.17
N THR A 62 9.26 -4.33 -2.27
CA THR A 62 9.91 -5.64 -2.35
C THR A 62 11.31 -5.51 -1.77
N CYS A 63 12.00 -6.61 -1.58
CA CYS A 63 13.43 -6.60 -1.34
C CYS A 63 14.16 -6.72 -2.67
N LEU A 64 15.32 -6.11 -2.77
CA LEU A 64 16.26 -6.21 -3.88
C LEU A 64 15.76 -5.62 -5.22
N VAL A 65 14.56 -5.98 -5.67
CA VAL A 65 14.01 -5.54 -6.97
C VAL A 65 13.38 -4.16 -6.85
N ASN A 66 13.79 -3.23 -7.69
CA ASN A 66 13.06 -1.97 -7.86
C ASN A 66 11.88 -2.18 -8.80
N LEU A 67 10.68 -2.27 -8.24
CA LEU A 67 9.46 -2.49 -9.01
C LEU A 67 9.27 -1.49 -10.15
N ALA A 68 9.53 -0.21 -9.91
CA ALA A 68 9.30 0.82 -10.92
C ALA A 68 10.10 0.58 -12.21
N HIS A 69 11.33 0.06 -12.11
CA HIS A 69 12.14 -0.29 -13.28
C HIS A 69 11.47 -1.33 -14.17
N PHE A 70 10.76 -2.28 -13.58
CA PHE A 70 10.15 -3.40 -14.30
C PHE A 70 8.66 -3.19 -14.60
N CYS A 71 7.93 -2.53 -13.69
CA CYS A 71 6.49 -2.32 -13.84
C CYS A 71 6.15 -1.26 -14.90
N ILE A 72 6.90 -0.15 -14.94
CA ILE A 72 6.60 0.95 -15.86
C ILE A 72 6.52 0.50 -17.33
N PRO A 73 7.49 -0.26 -17.87
CA PRO A 73 7.38 -0.73 -19.25
C PRO A 73 6.20 -1.68 -19.47
N GLN A 74 5.85 -2.49 -18.47
CA GLN A 74 4.72 -3.41 -18.57
C GLN A 74 3.37 -2.68 -18.50
N PHE A 75 3.25 -1.66 -17.68
CA PHE A 75 2.07 -0.79 -17.67
C PHE A 75 1.94 0.01 -18.96
N ALA A 76 3.05 0.44 -19.56
CA ALA A 76 3.05 1.14 -20.82
C ALA A 76 2.54 0.29 -22.01
N GLU A 77 2.58 -1.05 -21.90
CA GLU A 77 1.98 -1.93 -22.91
C GLU A 77 0.46 -1.72 -23.02
N VAL A 78 -0.20 -1.40 -21.91
CA VAL A 78 -1.66 -1.22 -21.84
C VAL A 78 -2.06 0.25 -21.73
N PHE A 79 -1.29 1.04 -20.98
CA PHE A 79 -1.57 2.46 -20.70
C PHE A 79 -0.44 3.39 -21.16
N PRO A 80 -0.10 3.42 -22.47
CA PRO A 80 1.06 4.17 -22.95
C PRO A 80 0.94 5.68 -22.76
N ALA A 81 -0.27 6.20 -22.58
CA ALA A 81 -0.48 7.62 -22.29
C ALA A 81 -0.06 8.01 -20.87
N ASN A 82 -0.13 7.08 -19.92
CA ASN A 82 0.09 7.32 -18.51
C ASN A 82 1.52 6.99 -18.06
N TYR A 83 2.16 6.02 -18.71
CA TYR A 83 3.48 5.50 -18.33
C TYR A 83 4.52 5.84 -19.40
N ARG A 84 4.91 7.15 -19.46
CA ARG A 84 5.83 7.70 -20.48
C ARG A 84 7.25 7.95 -19.96
N GLN A 85 7.46 7.78 -18.66
CA GLN A 85 8.76 8.03 -18.04
C GLN A 85 9.80 7.05 -18.55
N ASP A 86 11.03 7.55 -18.66
CA ASP A 86 12.17 6.70 -19.05
C ASP A 86 12.54 5.76 -17.90
N TRP A 87 11.95 4.57 -17.92
CA TRP A 87 12.20 3.55 -16.93
C TRP A 87 13.66 3.07 -16.88
N ARG A 88 14.42 3.26 -17.97
CA ARG A 88 15.83 2.89 -18.03
C ARG A 88 16.71 3.79 -17.18
N SER A 89 16.25 4.98 -16.86
CA SER A 89 16.92 5.89 -15.93
C SER A 89 16.78 5.45 -14.46
N LEU A 90 15.84 4.56 -14.16
CA LEU A 90 15.62 4.06 -12.80
C LEU A 90 16.59 2.92 -12.50
N PRO A 91 17.16 2.86 -11.27
CA PRO A 91 17.98 1.74 -10.86
C PRO A 91 17.17 0.44 -10.94
N ARG A 92 17.82 -0.65 -11.27
CA ARG A 92 17.22 -1.97 -11.39
C ARG A 92 16.92 -2.60 -10.03
N GLU A 93 17.69 -2.20 -9.03
CA GLU A 93 17.57 -2.76 -7.68
C GLU A 93 17.46 -1.68 -6.60
N ILE A 94 16.96 -2.09 -5.45
CA ILE A 94 17.01 -1.35 -4.19
C ILE A 94 18.15 -1.97 -3.36
N PRO A 95 19.28 -1.26 -3.15
CA PRO A 95 20.42 -1.83 -2.43
C PRO A 95 20.07 -2.17 -0.98
N ASP A 96 20.52 -3.30 -0.51
CA ASP A 96 20.39 -3.71 0.91
C ASP A 96 20.97 -2.67 1.88
N ALA A 97 22.00 -1.94 1.45
CA ALA A 97 22.56 -0.85 2.25
C ALA A 97 21.56 0.26 2.54
N PHE A 98 20.76 0.65 1.52
CA PHE A 98 19.68 1.63 1.69
C PHE A 98 18.60 1.10 2.64
N VAL A 99 18.22 -0.17 2.49
CA VAL A 99 17.19 -0.79 3.35
C VAL A 99 17.68 -0.85 4.80
N ARG A 100 18.96 -1.10 5.05
CA ARG A 100 19.55 -1.05 6.41
C ARG A 100 19.52 0.35 7.00
N GLU A 101 19.96 1.33 6.24
CA GLU A 101 19.92 2.73 6.67
C GLU A 101 18.50 3.15 7.05
N PHE A 102 17.52 2.78 6.25
CA PHE A 102 16.12 3.03 6.55
C PHE A 102 15.66 2.30 7.83
N ALA A 103 16.03 1.03 8.00
CA ALA A 103 15.71 0.26 9.21
C ALA A 103 16.30 0.89 10.47
N ASP A 104 17.57 1.31 10.40
CA ASP A 104 18.27 1.97 11.51
C ASP A 104 17.64 3.32 11.85
N TRP A 105 17.28 4.10 10.84
CA TRP A 105 16.57 5.36 11.04
C TRP A 105 15.20 5.14 11.71
N CYS A 106 14.42 4.18 11.22
CA CYS A 106 13.11 3.85 11.81
C CYS A 106 13.26 3.41 13.28
N ARG A 107 14.27 2.62 13.57
CA ARG A 107 14.56 2.16 14.95
C ARG A 107 14.93 3.32 15.85
N ALA A 108 15.80 4.21 15.39
CA ALA A 108 16.24 5.37 16.15
C ALA A 108 15.10 6.36 16.45
N HIS A 109 14.12 6.47 15.56
CA HIS A 109 13.01 7.42 15.67
C HIS A 109 11.70 6.79 16.14
N GLY A 110 11.69 5.49 16.44
CA GLY A 110 10.49 4.77 16.91
C GLY A 110 9.38 4.68 15.85
N VAL A 111 9.73 4.80 14.57
CA VAL A 111 8.78 4.68 13.46
C VAL A 111 8.36 3.23 13.29
N LYS A 112 7.07 2.98 13.21
CA LYS A 112 6.48 1.65 13.04
C LYS A 112 5.40 1.67 11.98
N GLY A 113 5.17 0.51 11.36
CA GLY A 113 4.16 0.42 10.34
C GLY A 113 4.02 -0.97 9.73
N LYS A 114 3.41 -0.98 8.55
CA LYS A 114 3.29 -2.15 7.69
C LYS A 114 4.19 -1.98 6.47
N TYR A 115 4.87 -3.06 6.12
CA TYR A 115 5.73 -3.15 4.95
C TYR A 115 5.20 -4.26 4.05
N SER A 116 4.69 -3.89 2.90
CA SER A 116 4.21 -4.87 1.95
C SER A 116 5.35 -5.48 1.16
N VAL A 117 5.19 -6.72 0.74
CA VAL A 117 6.17 -7.43 -0.07
C VAL A 117 5.46 -8.08 -1.25
N VAL A 118 5.84 -7.69 -2.45
CA VAL A 118 5.38 -8.29 -3.70
C VAL A 118 6.18 -9.57 -3.95
N PRO A 119 5.57 -10.76 -3.84
CA PRO A 119 6.36 -12.00 -3.81
C PRO A 119 6.90 -12.45 -5.18
N TYR A 120 6.30 -11.98 -6.26
CA TYR A 120 6.74 -12.25 -7.65
C TYR A 120 6.84 -10.93 -8.43
N PRO A 121 7.75 -10.01 -8.03
CA PRO A 121 7.75 -8.62 -8.48
C PRO A 121 7.81 -8.52 -10.00
N ALA A 122 6.83 -7.82 -10.58
CA ALA A 122 6.74 -7.56 -12.02
C ALA A 122 6.90 -8.80 -12.92
N CYS A 123 6.55 -9.98 -12.42
CA CYS A 123 6.75 -11.26 -13.11
C CYS A 123 8.22 -11.55 -13.46
N VAL A 124 9.18 -10.94 -12.78
CA VAL A 124 10.61 -11.16 -13.04
C VAL A 124 11.09 -12.49 -12.48
N GLY A 125 10.65 -12.85 -11.29
CA GLY A 125 10.97 -14.08 -10.59
C GLY A 125 10.49 -14.07 -9.15
N TRP A 126 10.46 -15.22 -8.50
CA TRP A 126 10.00 -15.35 -7.12
C TRP A 126 11.11 -15.02 -6.13
N LEU A 127 10.81 -14.14 -5.16
CA LEU A 127 11.77 -13.69 -4.14
C LEU A 127 12.34 -14.85 -3.30
N ASP A 128 11.57 -15.91 -3.10
CA ASP A 128 11.96 -17.05 -2.29
C ASP A 128 12.68 -18.16 -3.10
N ARG A 129 12.85 -17.99 -4.39
CA ARG A 129 13.42 -19.01 -5.29
C ARG A 129 14.55 -18.48 -6.12
N ASP A 130 14.21 -17.85 -7.25
CA ASP A 130 15.18 -17.29 -8.18
C ASP A 130 14.61 -16.08 -8.92
N ILE A 131 15.46 -15.11 -9.12
CA ILE A 131 15.19 -13.94 -9.95
C ILE A 131 16.35 -13.79 -10.91
N PRO A 132 16.13 -13.77 -12.23
CA PRO A 132 17.19 -13.63 -13.22
C PRO A 132 18.01 -12.35 -12.99
N GLY A 133 19.32 -12.51 -12.87
CA GLY A 133 20.27 -11.41 -12.68
C GLY A 133 20.67 -11.16 -11.23
N TRP A 134 20.14 -11.96 -10.29
CA TRP A 134 20.60 -12.00 -8.90
C TRP A 134 20.96 -13.42 -8.50
N THR A 135 21.96 -13.55 -7.68
CA THR A 135 22.35 -14.85 -7.13
C THR A 135 21.42 -15.28 -6.00
N ARG A 136 21.33 -16.56 -5.76
CA ARG A 136 20.59 -17.12 -4.63
C ARG A 136 21.05 -16.50 -3.30
N LYS A 137 22.33 -16.26 -3.15
CA LYS A 137 22.89 -15.65 -1.95
C LYS A 137 22.39 -14.22 -1.74
N GLU A 138 22.36 -13.40 -2.78
CA GLU A 138 21.81 -12.03 -2.70
C GLU A 138 20.33 -12.04 -2.29
N LEU A 139 19.52 -12.92 -2.87
CA LEU A 139 18.11 -13.06 -2.50
C LEU A 139 17.94 -13.47 -1.04
N GLU A 140 18.71 -14.45 -0.58
CA GLU A 140 18.66 -14.93 0.82
C GLU A 140 19.12 -13.86 1.80
N GLU A 141 20.15 -13.10 1.47
CA GLU A 141 20.64 -11.99 2.28
C GLU A 141 19.62 -10.86 2.39
N SER A 142 18.98 -10.49 1.29
CA SER A 142 17.94 -9.47 1.26
C SER A 142 16.68 -9.88 2.03
N LEU A 143 16.23 -11.13 1.87
CA LEU A 143 15.11 -11.66 2.66
C LEU A 143 15.46 -11.76 4.15
N ARG A 144 16.71 -12.08 4.48
CA ARG A 144 17.17 -12.11 5.87
C ARG A 144 17.16 -10.71 6.47
N LEU A 145 17.60 -9.70 5.74
CA LEU A 145 17.56 -8.30 6.16
C LEU A 145 16.15 -7.85 6.56
N LEU A 146 15.13 -8.18 5.75
CA LEU A 146 13.74 -7.89 6.11
C LEU A 146 13.37 -8.54 7.44
N ARG A 147 13.70 -9.81 7.63
CA ARG A 147 13.35 -10.60 8.82
C ARG A 147 14.09 -10.18 10.10
N THR A 148 15.28 -9.65 9.98
CA THR A 148 16.12 -9.30 11.13
C THR A 148 16.11 -7.83 11.45
N ASP A 149 16.34 -6.98 10.45
CA ASP A 149 16.59 -5.56 10.67
C ASP A 149 15.30 -4.74 10.63
N LEU A 150 14.39 -5.06 9.70
CA LEU A 150 13.12 -4.36 9.59
C LEU A 150 12.03 -4.90 10.53
N ALA A 151 12.01 -6.18 10.84
CA ALA A 151 10.95 -6.80 11.65
C ALA A 151 10.83 -6.24 13.08
N ALA A 152 11.82 -5.53 13.58
CA ALA A 152 11.75 -4.84 14.88
C ALA A 152 10.70 -3.69 14.88
N ASN A 153 10.45 -3.09 13.72
CA ASN A 153 9.60 -1.92 13.58
C ASN A 153 8.43 -2.13 12.59
N TRP A 154 8.50 -3.16 11.76
CA TRP A 154 7.58 -3.34 10.65
C TRP A 154 6.89 -4.71 10.68
N ASP A 155 5.57 -4.70 10.51
CA ASP A 155 4.81 -5.91 10.22
C ASP A 155 4.83 -6.16 8.71
N PHE A 156 5.19 -7.38 8.31
CA PHE A 156 5.20 -7.77 6.89
C PHE A 156 3.87 -8.38 6.48
N HIS A 157 3.42 -8.01 5.31
CA HIS A 157 2.27 -8.63 4.68
C HIS A 157 2.53 -8.80 3.17
N PRO A 158 1.95 -9.82 2.55
CA PRO A 158 2.01 -9.91 1.09
C PRO A 158 1.18 -8.78 0.48
N GLU A 159 1.71 -8.24 -0.61
CA GLU A 159 0.98 -7.38 -1.52
C GLU A 159 0.42 -8.22 -2.66
N MET A 160 -0.09 -7.58 -3.73
CA MET A 160 -0.41 -8.26 -4.98
C MET A 160 0.73 -9.18 -5.42
N ILE A 161 0.42 -10.30 -6.04
CA ILE A 161 1.44 -11.33 -6.32
C ILE A 161 2.56 -10.77 -7.18
N THR A 162 2.22 -10.03 -8.24
CA THR A 162 3.20 -9.50 -9.20
C THR A 162 3.25 -7.97 -9.25
N HIS A 163 2.20 -7.33 -8.83
CA HIS A 163 1.93 -5.90 -9.03
C HIS A 163 1.77 -5.49 -10.50
N THR A 164 1.78 -6.44 -11.43
CA THR A 164 1.56 -6.19 -12.85
C THR A 164 0.55 -7.16 -13.45
N TRP A 165 0.97 -8.34 -13.86
CA TRP A 165 0.11 -9.29 -14.57
C TRP A 165 -0.46 -10.35 -13.64
N ALA A 166 -1.75 -10.57 -13.72
CA ALA A 166 -2.43 -11.60 -12.96
C ALA A 166 -1.83 -13.00 -13.24
N ILE A 167 -1.73 -13.78 -12.19
CA ILE A 167 -1.17 -15.14 -12.23
C ILE A 167 -2.28 -16.16 -12.43
N ASN A 168 -2.09 -17.04 -13.39
CA ASN A 168 -2.87 -18.24 -13.48
C ASN A 168 -2.47 -19.20 -12.36
N THR A 169 -3.34 -19.40 -11.40
CA THR A 169 -3.06 -20.19 -10.19
C THR A 169 -2.78 -21.65 -10.45
N ARG A 170 -3.19 -22.19 -11.61
CA ARG A 170 -2.91 -23.58 -11.99
C ARG A 170 -1.49 -23.77 -12.49
N THR A 171 -0.95 -22.76 -13.16
CA THR A 171 0.38 -22.85 -13.80
C THR A 171 1.45 -22.08 -13.03
N GLY A 172 1.07 -21.18 -12.14
CA GLY A 172 1.97 -20.25 -11.44
C GLY A 172 2.63 -19.23 -12.37
N ARG A 173 2.09 -19.04 -13.57
CA ARG A 173 2.64 -18.12 -14.58
C ARG A 173 1.67 -16.99 -14.89
N PRO A 174 2.16 -15.82 -15.30
CA PRO A 174 1.31 -14.74 -15.76
C PRO A 174 0.44 -15.18 -16.94
N TYR A 175 -0.78 -14.65 -17.02
CA TYR A 175 -1.57 -14.78 -18.23
C TYR A 175 -0.82 -14.14 -19.42
N PRO A 176 -0.88 -14.75 -20.60
CA PRO A 176 -0.15 -14.22 -21.79
C PRO A 176 -0.80 -12.99 -22.39
N GLU A 177 -2.09 -12.77 -22.14
CA GLU A 177 -2.85 -11.64 -22.65
C GLU A 177 -2.42 -10.34 -21.97
N ARG A 178 -1.95 -9.38 -22.75
CA ARG A 178 -1.50 -8.07 -22.27
C ARG A 178 -2.61 -7.04 -22.44
N THR A 179 -3.63 -7.14 -21.62
CA THR A 179 -4.79 -6.25 -21.60
C THR A 179 -5.12 -5.81 -20.16
N GLU A 180 -5.89 -4.74 -20.01
CA GLU A 180 -6.36 -4.25 -18.72
C GLU A 180 -6.96 -5.35 -17.84
N LYS A 181 -7.70 -6.27 -18.45
CA LYS A 181 -8.37 -7.38 -17.76
C LYS A 181 -7.42 -8.28 -16.96
N PHE A 182 -6.17 -8.39 -17.38
CA PHE A 182 -5.16 -9.25 -16.75
C PHE A 182 -4.10 -8.47 -15.97
N GLN A 183 -4.35 -7.22 -15.72
CA GLN A 183 -3.53 -6.42 -14.80
C GLN A 183 -4.05 -6.54 -13.37
N GLU A 184 -3.19 -6.87 -12.41
CA GLU A 184 -3.59 -7.00 -10.99
C GLU A 184 -4.18 -5.71 -10.43
N ASN A 185 -3.71 -4.54 -10.88
CA ASN A 185 -4.17 -3.25 -10.38
C ASN A 185 -5.47 -2.75 -11.03
N TRP A 186 -5.88 -3.27 -12.17
CA TRP A 186 -6.92 -2.66 -13.01
C TRP A 186 -8.01 -3.63 -13.47
N GLY A 187 -7.72 -4.92 -13.53
CA GLY A 187 -8.55 -5.90 -14.20
C GLY A 187 -9.51 -6.69 -13.30
N PHE A 188 -9.48 -6.50 -11.99
CA PHE A 188 -10.29 -7.27 -11.02
C PHE A 188 -11.02 -6.38 -10.04
#